data_bd0c5e49fade69d80732506483c0c697
#
_entry.id   bd0c5e49fade69d80732506483c0c697
#
_cell.length_a   1.000
_cell.length_b   1.000
_cell.length_c   1.000
_cell.angle_alpha   90.00
_cell.angle_beta   90.00
_cell.angle_gamma   90.00
#
_symmetry.space_group_name_H-M   'P 1'
#
loop_
_entity.id
_entity.type
_entity.pdbx_description
1 polymer ?
#
loop_
_entity_poly.entity_id
_entity_poly.type
_entity_poly.pdbx_seq_one_letter_code
_entity_poly.pdbx_strand_id
1 'polypeptide(L)'
;MHPLNFTGRRLGFLLLPLLLIIAAGAWYLLDPGFRAGRQPTTASESLPQDAFERRVRDYLVANPEVIVEAMQNLERKQRQAEQTESQAALAAHSDELLNSPESPVGGNPQGDVTLVEFFDYNCPYCRQVAPAMVAAEEDDPQLRIVYKEFPILGPNSVFAAR
;
A
#
# COMPACT_ATOMS: atom_id res chain seq x y z
N MET A 1 -35.14 71.80 46.95
CA MET A 1 -34.42 70.54 46.87
C MET A 1 -35.41 69.40 46.82
N HIS A 2 -35.76 68.89 45.65
CA HIS A 2 -36.64 67.74 45.47
C HIS A 2 -35.82 66.54 45.07
N PRO A 3 -35.90 65.37 45.68
CA PRO A 3 -35.36 64.15 45.14
C PRO A 3 -36.36 63.51 44.14
N LEU A 4 -35.87 63.21 42.96
CA LEU A 4 -36.57 62.55 41.93
C LEU A 4 -36.69 61.03 42.24
N ASN A 5 -37.90 60.60 42.48
CA ASN A 5 -38.24 59.20 42.64
C ASN A 5 -38.41 58.53 41.28
N PHE A 6 -37.38 57.87 40.78
CA PHE A 6 -37.36 57.27 39.46
C PHE A 6 -36.88 55.80 39.54
N THR A 7 -37.66 54.95 40.20
CA THR A 7 -37.33 53.52 40.19
C THR A 7 -38.56 52.67 40.54
N GLY A 8 -39.37 52.31 39.61
CA GLY A 8 -40.39 51.33 39.91
C GLY A 8 -41.18 50.82 38.70
N ARG A 9 -41.24 51.61 37.65
CA ARG A 9 -42.17 51.31 36.52
C ARG A 9 -41.51 50.77 35.25
N ARG A 10 -40.22 50.89 35.12
CA ARG A 10 -39.50 50.41 33.92
C ARG A 10 -38.91 49.01 34.07
N LEU A 11 -38.72 48.49 35.25
CA LEU A 11 -38.19 47.16 35.49
C LEU A 11 -39.20 46.07 35.21
N GLY A 12 -40.51 46.33 35.40
CA GLY A 12 -41.55 45.36 35.09
C GLY A 12 -41.78 45.12 33.59
N PHE A 13 -41.47 46.10 32.74
CA PHE A 13 -41.64 45.96 31.28
C PHE A 13 -40.58 45.10 30.63
N LEU A 14 -39.42 44.96 31.23
CA LEU A 14 -38.31 44.12 30.71
C LEU A 14 -38.39 42.68 31.23
N LEU A 15 -38.95 42.45 32.41
CA LEU A 15 -39.08 41.12 33.01
C LEU A 15 -40.21 40.27 32.38
N LEU A 16 -41.28 40.90 31.90
CA LEU A 16 -42.41 40.19 31.30
C LEU A 16 -42.03 39.46 30.01
N PRO A 17 -41.34 40.07 29.05
CA PRO A 17 -40.94 39.34 27.83
C PRO A 17 -39.90 38.27 28.14
N LEU A 18 -39.04 38.47 29.13
CA LEU A 18 -38.03 37.46 29.50
C LEU A 18 -38.70 36.20 30.10
N LEU A 19 -39.70 36.36 30.94
CA LEU A 19 -40.49 35.23 31.49
C LEU A 19 -41.27 34.49 30.42
N LEU A 20 -41.81 35.18 29.43
CA LEU A 20 -42.50 34.54 28.30
C LEU A 20 -41.55 33.72 27.40
N ILE A 21 -40.36 34.21 27.19
CA ILE A 21 -39.33 33.47 26.43
C ILE A 21 -38.87 32.23 27.20
N ILE A 22 -38.70 32.32 28.52
CA ILE A 22 -38.34 31.17 29.35
C ILE A 22 -39.49 30.15 29.39
N ALA A 23 -40.72 30.59 29.53
CA ALA A 23 -41.88 29.71 29.53
C ALA A 23 -42.12 29.02 28.18
N ALA A 24 -41.93 29.75 27.07
CA ALA A 24 -42.00 29.18 25.72
C ALA A 24 -40.86 28.19 25.44
N GLY A 25 -39.64 28.49 25.89
CA GLY A 25 -38.48 27.62 25.84
C GLY A 25 -38.67 26.33 26.66
N ALA A 26 -39.19 26.46 27.89
CA ALA A 26 -39.54 25.31 28.73
C ALA A 26 -40.63 24.43 28.13
N TRP A 27 -41.66 25.01 27.53
CA TRP A 27 -42.69 24.25 26.85
C TRP A 27 -42.09 23.52 25.61
N TYR A 28 -41.29 24.21 24.83
CA TYR A 28 -40.65 23.62 23.64
C TYR A 28 -39.74 22.45 24.01
N LEU A 29 -39.07 22.49 25.16
CA LEU A 29 -38.20 21.41 25.67
C LEU A 29 -38.99 20.26 26.33
N LEU A 30 -40.20 20.53 26.82
CA LEU A 30 -41.06 19.57 27.51
C LEU A 30 -42.10 18.94 26.62
N ASP A 31 -42.23 19.38 25.33
CA ASP A 31 -43.14 18.82 24.36
C ASP A 31 -42.76 17.38 24.04
N PRO A 32 -43.64 16.39 24.36
CA PRO A 32 -43.38 14.98 24.04
C PRO A 32 -43.23 14.73 22.55
N GLY A 33 -43.80 15.55 21.69
CA GLY A 33 -43.68 15.46 20.24
C GLY A 33 -42.30 15.81 19.73
N PHE A 34 -41.60 16.72 20.40
CA PHE A 34 -40.24 17.09 20.02
C PHE A 34 -39.18 16.00 20.36
N ARG A 35 -39.45 15.25 21.43
CA ARG A 35 -38.60 14.10 21.81
C ARG A 35 -38.80 12.87 20.95
N ALA A 36 -40.02 12.71 20.40
CA ALA A 36 -40.34 11.58 19.52
C ALA A 36 -39.77 11.75 18.10
N GLY A 37 -39.52 12.99 17.63
CA GLY A 37 -38.98 13.26 16.30
C GLY A 37 -37.43 13.22 16.18
N ARG A 38 -36.73 13.04 17.28
CA ARG A 38 -35.23 13.05 17.32
C ARG A 38 -34.68 11.72 17.79
N GLN A 39 -35.29 10.63 17.42
CA GLN A 39 -34.51 9.40 17.33
C GLN A 39 -33.65 9.53 16.05
N PRO A 40 -32.33 9.53 16.17
CA PRO A 40 -31.51 9.25 15.01
C PRO A 40 -31.91 7.83 14.58
N THR A 41 -32.62 7.73 13.46
CA THR A 41 -32.76 6.49 12.72
C THR A 41 -31.37 6.14 12.16
N THR A 42 -30.43 5.85 13.04
CA THR A 42 -29.34 4.97 12.73
C THR A 42 -29.85 3.54 12.94
N ALA A 43 -30.90 3.20 12.25
CA ALA A 43 -31.11 1.83 11.85
C ALA A 43 -30.09 1.54 10.74
N SER A 44 -28.82 1.50 11.12
CA SER A 44 -27.91 0.50 10.58
C SER A 44 -28.55 -0.81 11.04
N GLU A 45 -29.53 -1.27 10.28
CA GLU A 45 -30.11 -2.60 10.38
C GLU A 45 -28.92 -3.53 10.05
N SER A 46 -28.13 -3.83 11.10
CA SER A 46 -27.06 -4.82 11.00
C SER A 46 -27.77 -6.11 10.62
N LEU A 47 -27.67 -6.46 9.35
CA LEU A 47 -28.15 -7.77 8.89
C LEU A 47 -27.61 -8.83 9.85
N PRO A 48 -28.43 -9.76 10.35
CA PRO A 48 -27.92 -10.89 11.10
C PRO A 48 -26.74 -11.47 10.34
N GLN A 49 -25.66 -11.80 11.04
CA GLN A 49 -24.40 -12.25 10.44
C GLN A 49 -24.62 -13.37 9.41
N ASP A 50 -25.50 -14.30 9.71
CA ASP A 50 -25.87 -15.41 8.82
C ASP A 50 -26.57 -14.94 7.53
N ALA A 51 -27.37 -13.88 7.61
CA ALA A 51 -28.03 -13.30 6.43
C ALA A 51 -27.03 -12.53 5.56
N PHE A 52 -26.06 -11.85 6.17
CA PHE A 52 -24.97 -11.19 5.45
C PHE A 52 -24.09 -12.22 4.74
N GLU A 53 -23.65 -13.27 5.43
CA GLU A 53 -22.82 -14.34 4.87
C GLU A 53 -23.49 -15.04 3.68
N ARG A 54 -24.80 -15.34 3.81
CA ARG A 54 -25.56 -15.90 2.69
C ARG A 54 -25.57 -14.96 1.48
N ARG A 55 -25.84 -13.68 1.67
CA ARG A 55 -25.84 -12.70 0.56
C ARG A 55 -24.49 -12.57 -0.12
N VAL A 56 -23.41 -12.55 0.65
CA VAL A 56 -22.05 -12.52 0.09
C VAL A 56 -21.78 -13.79 -0.73
N ARG A 57 -22.13 -14.95 -0.19
CA ARG A 57 -21.98 -16.23 -0.89
C ARG A 57 -22.78 -16.24 -2.20
N ASP A 58 -24.04 -15.89 -2.14
CA ASP A 58 -24.94 -15.89 -3.29
C ASP A 58 -24.43 -14.94 -4.37
N TYR A 59 -23.95 -13.76 -3.96
CA TYR A 59 -23.35 -12.79 -4.87
C TYR A 59 -22.10 -13.33 -5.56
N LEU A 60 -21.17 -13.93 -4.80
CA LEU A 60 -19.93 -14.48 -5.35
C LEU A 60 -20.19 -15.69 -6.26
N VAL A 61 -21.19 -16.52 -5.93
CA VAL A 61 -21.60 -17.64 -6.78
C VAL A 61 -22.28 -17.16 -8.07
N ALA A 62 -23.07 -16.09 -8.00
CA ALA A 62 -23.71 -15.48 -9.17
C ALA A 62 -22.73 -14.67 -10.04
N ASN A 63 -21.62 -14.18 -9.45
CA ASN A 63 -20.62 -13.34 -10.12
C ASN A 63 -19.19 -13.87 -9.84
N PRO A 64 -18.84 -15.07 -10.35
CA PRO A 64 -17.54 -15.70 -10.06
C PRO A 64 -16.35 -14.92 -10.60
N GLU A 65 -16.55 -14.06 -11.59
CA GLU A 65 -15.54 -13.15 -12.14
C GLU A 65 -14.95 -12.20 -11.07
N VAL A 66 -15.70 -11.85 -10.02
CA VAL A 66 -15.20 -11.02 -8.90
C VAL A 66 -14.04 -11.69 -8.18
N ILE A 67 -14.06 -13.01 -8.03
CA ILE A 67 -12.97 -13.76 -7.41
C ILE A 67 -11.75 -13.74 -8.33
N VAL A 68 -11.97 -13.95 -9.63
CA VAL A 68 -10.89 -13.90 -10.62
C VAL A 68 -10.23 -12.52 -10.65
N GLU A 69 -11.03 -11.47 -10.65
CA GLU A 69 -10.53 -10.09 -10.60
C GLU A 69 -9.76 -9.82 -9.30
N ALA A 70 -10.25 -10.27 -8.16
CA ALA A 70 -9.56 -10.15 -6.88
C ALA A 70 -8.20 -10.87 -6.87
N MET A 71 -8.13 -12.08 -7.43
CA MET A 71 -6.89 -12.84 -7.58
C MET A 71 -5.89 -12.12 -8.50
N GLN A 72 -6.33 -11.65 -9.66
CA GLN A 72 -5.49 -10.88 -10.59
C GLN A 72 -4.97 -9.59 -9.96
N ASN A 73 -5.81 -8.91 -9.16
CA ASN A 73 -5.41 -7.73 -8.41
C ASN A 73 -4.34 -8.05 -7.36
N LEU A 74 -4.51 -9.16 -6.64
CA LEU A 74 -3.52 -9.62 -5.65
C LEU A 74 -2.18 -9.93 -6.32
N GLU A 75 -2.18 -10.72 -7.39
CA GLU A 75 -0.96 -11.05 -8.15
C GLU A 75 -0.27 -9.81 -8.70
N ARG A 76 -1.04 -8.84 -9.22
CA ARG A 76 -0.49 -7.57 -9.71
C ARG A 76 0.19 -6.78 -8.59
N LYS A 77 -0.43 -6.70 -7.40
CA LYS A 77 0.16 -6.06 -6.23
C LYS A 77 1.43 -6.76 -5.75
N GLN A 78 1.44 -8.11 -5.75
CA GLN A 78 2.61 -8.88 -5.37
C GLN A 78 3.77 -8.63 -6.34
N ARG A 79 3.54 -8.75 -7.65
CA ARG A 79 4.56 -8.44 -8.67
C ARG A 79 5.10 -7.01 -8.55
N GLN A 80 4.24 -6.05 -8.28
CA GLN A 80 4.67 -4.66 -8.10
C GLN A 80 5.53 -4.48 -6.84
N ALA A 81 5.17 -5.14 -5.75
CA ALA A 81 5.96 -5.12 -4.51
C ALA A 81 7.33 -5.77 -4.73
N GLU A 82 7.38 -6.95 -5.35
CA GLU A 82 8.61 -7.66 -5.70
C GLU A 82 9.52 -6.83 -6.62
N GLN A 83 8.95 -6.17 -7.64
CA GLN A 83 9.70 -5.29 -8.52
C GLN A 83 10.31 -4.09 -7.77
N THR A 84 9.53 -3.48 -6.88
CA THR A 84 9.99 -2.34 -6.08
C THR A 84 11.11 -2.76 -5.14
N GLU A 85 10.95 -3.90 -4.45
CA GLU A 85 11.96 -4.45 -3.57
C GLU A 85 13.24 -4.84 -4.34
N SER A 86 13.09 -5.51 -5.47
CA SER A 86 14.22 -5.88 -6.34
C SER A 86 14.98 -4.65 -6.84
N GLN A 87 14.28 -3.62 -7.31
CA GLN A 87 14.92 -2.38 -7.74
C GLN A 87 15.65 -1.67 -6.59
N ALA A 88 15.06 -1.64 -5.40
CA ALA A 88 15.70 -1.07 -4.22
C ALA A 88 16.95 -1.86 -3.82
N ALA A 89 16.89 -3.19 -3.85
CA ALA A 89 18.04 -4.06 -3.58
C ALA A 89 19.17 -3.87 -4.60
N LEU A 90 18.83 -3.83 -5.89
CA LEU A 90 19.81 -3.57 -6.97
C LEU A 90 20.47 -2.21 -6.80
N ALA A 91 19.72 -1.17 -6.45
CA ALA A 91 20.26 0.16 -6.22
C ALA A 91 21.18 0.19 -5.00
N ALA A 92 20.79 -0.47 -3.90
CA ALA A 92 21.57 -0.52 -2.66
C ALA A 92 22.88 -1.30 -2.80
N HIS A 93 22.91 -2.33 -3.65
CA HIS A 93 24.07 -3.20 -3.86
C HIS A 93 24.74 -3.02 -5.23
N SER A 94 24.46 -1.93 -5.93
CA SER A 94 24.95 -1.70 -7.30
C SER A 94 26.47 -1.72 -7.39
N ASP A 95 27.17 -1.13 -6.43
CA ASP A 95 28.63 -1.09 -6.43
C ASP A 95 29.24 -2.49 -6.18
N GLU A 96 28.71 -3.22 -5.23
CA GLU A 96 29.12 -4.61 -4.96
C GLU A 96 28.81 -5.52 -6.17
N LEU A 97 27.69 -5.29 -6.81
CA LEU A 97 27.27 -6.05 -7.98
C LEU A 97 28.16 -5.79 -9.19
N LEU A 98 28.45 -4.53 -9.47
CA LEU A 98 29.12 -4.12 -10.71
C LEU A 98 30.64 -3.95 -10.59
N ASN A 99 31.14 -3.59 -9.41
CA ASN A 99 32.53 -3.14 -9.22
C ASN A 99 33.33 -3.94 -8.17
N SER A 100 32.80 -5.07 -7.70
CA SER A 100 33.55 -5.92 -6.75
C SER A 100 34.89 -6.36 -7.36
N PRO A 101 36.00 -6.14 -6.68
CA PRO A 101 37.33 -6.52 -7.17
C PRO A 101 37.53 -8.03 -7.28
N GLU A 102 36.71 -8.82 -6.61
CA GLU A 102 36.77 -10.28 -6.62
C GLU A 102 36.04 -10.89 -7.83
N SER A 103 35.29 -10.08 -8.57
CA SER A 103 34.50 -10.57 -9.72
C SER A 103 35.30 -10.46 -11.01
N PRO A 104 35.53 -11.56 -11.72
CA PRO A 104 36.12 -11.50 -13.06
C PRO A 104 35.32 -10.65 -14.02
N VAL A 105 35.98 -9.94 -14.90
CA VAL A 105 35.37 -9.08 -15.93
C VAL A 105 35.83 -9.56 -17.28
N GLY A 106 34.85 -9.87 -18.16
CA GLY A 106 35.04 -10.14 -19.57
C GLY A 106 34.69 -8.95 -20.45
N GLY A 107 35.03 -9.03 -21.72
CA GLY A 107 34.80 -7.95 -22.70
C GLY A 107 35.59 -6.69 -22.41
N ASN A 108 34.94 -5.54 -22.59
CA ASN A 108 35.58 -4.23 -22.38
C ASN A 108 35.35 -3.72 -20.95
N PRO A 109 36.38 -3.60 -20.10
CA PRO A 109 36.22 -3.07 -18.73
C PRO A 109 35.71 -1.64 -18.67
N GLN A 110 35.83 -0.87 -19.75
CA GLN A 110 35.36 0.50 -19.89
C GLN A 110 34.08 0.59 -20.74
N GLY A 111 33.42 -0.54 -20.99
CA GLY A 111 32.20 -0.62 -21.80
C GLY A 111 31.06 0.18 -21.16
N ASP A 112 30.21 0.70 -22.03
CA ASP A 112 29.05 1.53 -21.63
C ASP A 112 27.80 0.69 -21.29
N VAL A 113 27.80 -0.59 -21.69
CA VAL A 113 26.80 -1.59 -21.30
C VAL A 113 27.42 -2.62 -20.39
N THR A 114 26.84 -2.85 -19.22
CA THR A 114 27.29 -3.88 -18.29
C THR A 114 26.26 -4.98 -18.14
N LEU A 115 26.65 -6.22 -18.40
CA LEU A 115 25.89 -7.43 -18.14
C LEU A 115 26.49 -8.12 -16.91
N VAL A 116 25.64 -8.59 -16.00
CA VAL A 116 26.08 -9.39 -14.84
C VAL A 116 25.54 -10.79 -15.01
N GLU A 117 26.46 -11.77 -15.04
CA GLU A 117 26.10 -13.19 -15.08
C GLU A 117 26.35 -13.83 -13.71
N PHE A 118 25.30 -14.40 -13.13
CA PHE A 118 25.41 -15.29 -11.97
C PHE A 118 25.52 -16.73 -12.46
N PHE A 119 26.60 -17.41 -12.15
CA PHE A 119 26.83 -18.76 -12.69
C PHE A 119 27.35 -19.74 -11.62
N ASP A 120 27.16 -21.00 -11.90
CA ASP A 120 27.70 -22.12 -11.13
C ASP A 120 28.47 -23.06 -12.07
N TYR A 121 29.72 -23.41 -11.74
CA TYR A 121 30.56 -24.26 -12.56
C TYR A 121 29.97 -25.65 -12.86
N ASN A 122 29.09 -26.16 -11.98
CA ASN A 122 28.40 -27.43 -12.18
C ASN A 122 27.03 -27.27 -12.89
N CYS A 123 26.63 -26.06 -13.24
CA CYS A 123 25.36 -25.81 -13.90
C CYS A 123 25.45 -26.14 -15.41
N PRO A 124 24.70 -27.16 -15.89
CA PRO A 124 24.72 -27.52 -17.30
C PRO A 124 24.17 -26.42 -18.21
N TYR A 125 23.20 -25.62 -17.73
CA TYR A 125 22.63 -24.49 -18.47
C TYR A 125 23.60 -23.33 -18.61
N CYS A 126 24.36 -23.00 -17.54
CA CYS A 126 25.42 -21.99 -17.61
C CYS A 126 26.46 -22.37 -18.67
N ARG A 127 26.84 -23.65 -18.73
CA ARG A 127 27.74 -24.18 -19.77
C ARG A 127 27.19 -24.04 -21.19
N GLN A 128 25.88 -24.16 -21.39
CA GLN A 128 25.24 -23.96 -22.68
C GLN A 128 25.19 -22.48 -23.08
N VAL A 129 25.12 -21.56 -22.15
CA VAL A 129 25.09 -20.12 -22.40
C VAL A 129 26.49 -19.55 -22.63
N ALA A 130 27.54 -20.14 -22.10
CA ALA A 130 28.91 -19.63 -22.18
C ALA A 130 29.37 -19.30 -23.64
N PRO A 131 29.12 -20.10 -24.67
CA PRO A 131 29.47 -19.71 -26.04
C PRO A 131 28.74 -18.46 -26.54
N ALA A 132 27.50 -18.23 -26.10
CA ALA A 132 26.75 -17.03 -26.46
C ALA A 132 27.30 -15.78 -25.74
N MET A 133 27.83 -15.93 -24.53
CA MET A 133 28.51 -14.86 -23.81
C MET A 133 29.79 -14.43 -24.54
N VAL A 134 30.60 -15.39 -24.98
CA VAL A 134 31.80 -15.12 -25.79
C VAL A 134 31.45 -14.43 -27.10
N ALA A 135 30.42 -14.90 -27.80
CA ALA A 135 29.97 -14.28 -29.04
C ALA A 135 29.48 -12.82 -28.80
N ALA A 136 28.78 -12.57 -27.69
CA ALA A 136 28.32 -11.22 -27.34
C ALA A 136 29.50 -10.25 -27.08
N GLU A 137 30.58 -10.72 -26.47
CA GLU A 137 31.82 -9.91 -26.29
C GLU A 137 32.50 -9.57 -27.63
N GLU A 138 32.46 -10.50 -28.59
CA GLU A 138 33.02 -10.29 -29.92
C GLU A 138 32.14 -9.35 -30.78
N ASP A 139 30.83 -9.44 -30.64
CA ASP A 139 29.87 -8.67 -31.42
C ASP A 139 29.71 -7.21 -30.91
N ASP A 140 29.92 -6.96 -29.62
CA ASP A 140 29.80 -5.63 -29.01
C ASP A 140 31.07 -5.22 -28.27
N PRO A 141 31.95 -4.39 -28.90
CA PRO A 141 33.17 -3.87 -28.28
C PRO A 141 32.93 -2.97 -27.05
N GLN A 142 31.69 -2.55 -26.78
CA GLN A 142 31.32 -1.74 -25.63
C GLN A 142 30.66 -2.57 -24.51
N LEU A 143 30.56 -3.88 -24.69
CA LEU A 143 30.02 -4.78 -23.66
C LEU A 143 31.08 -5.08 -22.60
N ARG A 144 30.70 -4.88 -21.35
CA ARG A 144 31.39 -5.31 -20.15
C ARG A 144 30.58 -6.44 -19.50
N ILE A 145 31.21 -7.57 -19.19
CA ILE A 145 30.56 -8.67 -18.49
C ILE A 145 31.18 -8.85 -17.13
N VAL A 146 30.36 -8.80 -16.06
CA VAL A 146 30.79 -9.09 -14.68
C VAL A 146 30.32 -10.48 -14.32
N TYR A 147 31.25 -11.39 -14.04
CA TYR A 147 30.95 -12.76 -13.67
C TYR A 147 30.84 -12.88 -12.13
N LYS A 148 29.68 -13.37 -11.66
CA LYS A 148 29.40 -13.60 -10.24
C LYS A 148 29.28 -15.10 -10.00
N GLU A 149 30.19 -15.64 -9.24
CA GLU A 149 30.10 -17.04 -8.81
C GLU A 149 28.94 -17.21 -7.84
N PHE A 150 28.05 -18.15 -8.15
CA PHE A 150 26.87 -18.45 -7.38
C PHE A 150 26.76 -19.97 -7.10
N PRO A 151 27.60 -20.52 -6.21
CA PRO A 151 27.78 -21.95 -6.00
C PRO A 151 26.65 -22.57 -5.19
N ILE A 152 25.50 -22.84 -5.79
CA ILE A 152 24.27 -23.35 -5.14
C ILE A 152 23.98 -24.83 -5.41
N LEU A 153 24.71 -25.47 -6.34
CA LEU A 153 24.45 -26.86 -6.77
C LEU A 153 25.20 -27.91 -5.94
N GLY A 154 25.73 -27.53 -4.79
CA GLY A 154 26.31 -28.47 -3.85
C GLY A 154 27.81 -28.27 -3.55
N PRO A 155 28.44 -29.19 -2.79
CA PRO A 155 29.82 -29.01 -2.32
C PRO A 155 30.86 -28.84 -3.42
N ASN A 156 30.68 -29.51 -4.56
CA ASN A 156 31.58 -29.39 -5.70
C ASN A 156 31.53 -27.99 -6.34
N SER A 157 30.35 -27.36 -6.34
CA SER A 157 30.22 -25.97 -6.81
C SER A 157 30.95 -25.00 -5.89
N VAL A 158 30.82 -25.17 -4.59
CA VAL A 158 31.55 -24.38 -3.59
C VAL A 158 33.04 -24.58 -3.69
N PHE A 159 33.51 -25.80 -4.00
CA PHE A 159 34.94 -26.08 -4.20
C PHE A 159 35.45 -25.40 -5.47
N ALA A 160 34.67 -25.40 -6.55
CA ALA A 160 35.08 -24.83 -7.83
C ALA A 160 35.11 -23.28 -7.82
N ALA A 161 34.37 -22.67 -6.90
CA ALA A 161 34.27 -21.22 -6.73
C ALA A 161 35.24 -20.65 -5.65
N ARG A 162 36.24 -21.39 -5.26
CA ARG A 162 37.28 -20.99 -4.30
C ARG A 162 38.60 -20.75 -4.98
#